data_80979369f875f21ef5f20f11b79c7d65
#
_entry.id   80979369f875f21ef5f20f11b79c7d65
#
_cell.length_a   1.000
_cell.length_b   1.000
_cell.length_c   1.000
_cell.angle_alpha   90.00
_cell.angle_beta   90.00
_cell.angle_gamma   90.00
#
_symmetry.space_group_name_H-M   'P 1'
#
loop_
_entity.id
_entity.type
_entity.pdbx_description
1 polymer ?
#
loop_
_entity_poly.entity_id
_entity_poly.type
_entity_poly.pdbx_seq_one_letter_code
_entity_poly.pdbx_strand_id
1 'polypeptide(L)'
;RLVVVPRSNRVDLEALMSHLYASTDLERSYRANLNMIGIDGRPGVKGLDKILKEWLKFRKDTVRRRLEYRLDRVLKRLHILDGYLVAFLNIDEVIHIIRTEEKPKAALMKRFGITDIQAEAILELKLRNLAKLEEMIISTEQEQLQQERDQLQKVLGSEARLKSLI
;
A
#
# COMPACT_ATOMS: atom_id res chain seq x y z
N ARG A 1 2.28 29.38 25.26
CA ARG A 1 1.58 30.55 24.69
C ARG A 1 1.78 31.70 25.63
N LEU A 2 2.35 32.83 25.17
CA LEU A 2 2.48 34.08 25.91
C LEU A 2 1.26 34.95 25.61
N VAL A 3 0.61 35.48 26.65
CA VAL A 3 -0.51 36.41 26.52
C VAL A 3 -0.12 37.71 27.22
N VAL A 4 -0.14 38.80 26.48
CA VAL A 4 0.13 40.14 27.02
C VAL A 4 -1.20 40.81 27.21
N VAL A 5 -1.51 41.19 28.46
CA VAL A 5 -2.75 41.89 28.82
C VAL A 5 -2.41 43.34 29.17
N PRO A 6 -2.90 44.33 28.44
CA PRO A 6 -2.65 45.73 28.76
C PRO A 6 -3.38 46.13 30.04
N ARG A 7 -2.76 47.00 30.81
CA ARG A 7 -3.31 47.48 32.10
C ARG A 7 -4.56 48.38 31.94
N SER A 8 -4.78 48.93 30.76
CA SER A 8 -5.89 49.81 30.44
C SER A 8 -6.33 49.66 28.99
N ASN A 9 -7.63 49.82 28.73
CA ASN A 9 -8.20 49.81 27.37
C ASN A 9 -7.81 51.04 26.52
N ARG A 10 -7.07 52.01 27.11
CA ARG A 10 -6.57 53.19 26.41
C ARG A 10 -5.23 52.94 25.68
N VAL A 11 -4.63 51.77 25.89
CA VAL A 11 -3.36 51.43 25.26
C VAL A 11 -3.63 51.00 23.82
N ASP A 12 -2.95 51.64 22.88
CA ASP A 12 -2.94 51.22 21.50
C ASP A 12 -2.17 49.88 21.39
N LEU A 13 -2.92 48.77 21.10
CA LEU A 13 -2.37 47.43 21.05
C LEU A 13 -1.42 47.24 19.88
N GLU A 14 -1.67 47.87 18.73
CA GLU A 14 -0.81 47.71 17.53
C GLU A 14 0.53 48.45 17.77
N ALA A 15 0.50 49.63 18.33
CA ALA A 15 1.71 50.36 18.69
C ALA A 15 2.52 49.61 19.76
N LEU A 16 1.84 49.05 20.78
CA LEU A 16 2.48 48.21 21.81
C LEU A 16 3.15 46.98 21.23
N MET A 17 2.46 46.25 20.36
CA MET A 17 3.02 45.03 19.74
C MET A 17 4.18 45.37 18.80
N SER A 18 4.08 46.41 18.02
CA SER A 18 5.16 46.89 17.15
C SER A 18 6.40 47.28 17.97
N HIS A 19 6.21 47.95 19.10
CA HIS A 19 7.30 48.30 20.02
C HIS A 19 7.95 47.05 20.62
N LEU A 20 7.14 46.08 21.06
CA LEU A 20 7.65 44.81 21.62
C LEU A 20 8.43 43.99 20.57
N TYR A 21 7.97 43.92 19.34
CA TYR A 21 8.69 43.24 18.25
C TYR A 21 10.01 43.93 17.90
N ALA A 22 10.05 45.28 17.96
CA ALA A 22 11.26 46.02 17.65
C ALA A 22 12.30 46.01 18.79
N SER A 23 11.84 45.96 20.06
CA SER A 23 12.69 46.12 21.25
C SER A 23 13.03 44.83 21.97
N THR A 24 12.39 43.71 21.62
CA THR A 24 12.58 42.42 22.28
C THR A 24 12.80 41.27 21.27
N ASP A 25 13.14 40.06 21.78
CA ASP A 25 13.29 38.89 21.00
C ASP A 25 11.95 38.17 20.67
N LEU A 26 10.81 38.85 20.79
CA LEU A 26 9.49 38.27 20.46
C LEU A 26 9.34 38.03 18.95
N GLU A 27 10.06 38.77 18.12
CA GLU A 27 10.19 38.53 16.69
C GLU A 27 11.67 38.47 16.31
N ARG A 28 12.06 37.40 15.65
CA ARG A 28 13.42 37.19 15.13
C ARG A 28 13.39 36.68 13.72
N SER A 29 14.22 37.24 12.87
CA SER A 29 14.46 36.74 11.51
C SER A 29 15.61 35.75 11.50
N TYR A 30 15.34 34.57 10.97
CA TYR A 30 16.36 33.52 10.76
C TYR A 30 16.60 33.34 9.28
N ARG A 31 17.87 33.26 8.88
CA ARG A 31 18.22 32.88 7.52
C ARG A 31 18.11 31.36 7.40
N ALA A 32 17.18 30.88 6.57
CA ALA A 32 17.07 29.47 6.23
C ALA A 32 17.68 29.23 4.84
N ASN A 33 18.76 28.47 4.79
CA ASN A 33 19.37 28.02 3.53
C ASN A 33 19.01 26.54 3.34
N LEU A 34 17.99 26.27 2.52
CA LEU A 34 17.49 24.93 2.28
C LEU A 34 18.28 24.27 1.13
N ASN A 35 19.46 23.76 1.46
CA ASN A 35 20.26 22.97 0.53
C ASN A 35 19.93 21.50 0.67
N MET A 36 19.36 20.91 -0.39
CA MET A 36 18.93 19.50 -0.37
C MET A 36 19.01 18.86 -1.74
N ILE A 37 19.01 17.53 -1.75
CA ILE A 37 19.00 16.73 -2.97
C ILE A 37 17.56 16.63 -3.48
N GLY A 38 17.34 17.01 -4.73
CA GLY A 38 16.05 16.95 -5.39
C GLY A 38 15.74 15.57 -5.99
N ILE A 39 14.58 15.47 -6.65
CA ILE A 39 14.17 14.24 -7.37
C ILE A 39 15.17 13.90 -8.49
N ASP A 40 15.85 14.89 -9.02
CA ASP A 40 16.89 14.78 -10.04
C ASP A 40 18.22 14.22 -9.50
N GLY A 41 18.30 13.96 -8.20
CA GLY A 41 19.51 13.46 -7.54
C GLY A 41 20.62 14.50 -7.37
N ARG A 42 20.39 15.78 -7.70
CA ARG A 42 21.38 16.86 -7.62
C ARG A 42 21.17 17.70 -6.37
N PRO A 43 22.25 18.07 -5.65
CA PRO A 43 22.17 19.02 -4.55
C PRO A 43 21.92 20.45 -5.08
N GLY A 44 21.16 21.23 -4.34
CA GLY A 44 20.89 22.62 -4.69
C GLY A 44 20.05 23.33 -3.64
N VAL A 45 20.14 24.65 -3.64
CA VAL A 45 19.31 25.50 -2.80
C VAL A 45 17.93 25.62 -3.44
N LYS A 46 16.90 25.28 -2.69
CA LYS A 46 15.51 25.28 -3.19
C LYS A 46 14.61 26.08 -2.25
N GLY A 47 13.67 26.81 -2.83
CA GLY A 47 12.58 27.43 -2.07
C GLY A 47 11.62 26.37 -1.52
N LEU A 48 10.92 26.70 -0.44
CA LEU A 48 10.00 25.77 0.24
C LEU A 48 8.90 25.24 -0.69
N ASP A 49 8.37 26.09 -1.58
CA ASP A 49 7.36 25.73 -2.56
C ASP A 49 7.85 24.63 -3.52
N LYS A 50 9.09 24.75 -4.01
CA LYS A 50 9.71 23.77 -4.90
C LYS A 50 9.95 22.44 -4.18
N ILE A 51 10.42 22.50 -2.92
CA ILE A 51 10.62 21.31 -2.09
C ILE A 51 9.32 20.57 -1.89
N LEU A 52 8.26 21.27 -1.52
CA LEU A 52 6.94 20.65 -1.30
C LEU A 52 6.35 20.04 -2.57
N LYS A 53 6.51 20.70 -3.74
CA LYS A 53 6.08 20.17 -5.02
C LYS A 53 6.83 18.88 -5.40
N GLU A 54 8.16 18.88 -5.23
CA GLU A 54 8.98 17.70 -5.48
C GLU A 54 8.65 16.56 -4.51
N TRP A 55 8.44 16.88 -3.23
CA TRP A 55 8.04 15.91 -2.22
C TRP A 55 6.69 15.27 -2.54
N LEU A 56 5.68 16.05 -2.92
CA LEU A 56 4.36 15.53 -3.31
C LEU A 56 4.46 14.60 -4.52
N LYS A 57 5.28 14.94 -5.51
CA LYS A 57 5.53 14.08 -6.67
C LYS A 57 6.16 12.76 -6.24
N PHE A 58 7.24 12.82 -5.48
CA PHE A 58 7.92 11.63 -4.95
C PHE A 58 6.98 10.77 -4.08
N ARG A 59 6.19 11.41 -3.23
CA ARG A 59 5.21 10.73 -2.36
C ARG A 59 4.16 9.99 -3.18
N LYS A 60 3.61 10.62 -4.22
CA LYS A 60 2.64 10.04 -5.13
C LYS A 60 3.19 8.79 -5.81
N ASP A 61 4.38 8.88 -6.38
CA ASP A 61 5.03 7.75 -7.08
C ASP A 61 5.36 6.60 -6.12
N THR A 62 5.76 6.93 -4.90
CA THR A 62 6.05 5.93 -3.85
C THR A 62 4.78 5.22 -3.38
N VAL A 63 3.68 5.94 -3.16
CA VAL A 63 2.40 5.35 -2.78
C VAL A 63 1.87 4.46 -3.90
N ARG A 64 1.92 4.92 -5.16
CA ARG A 64 1.51 4.13 -6.32
C ARG A 64 2.26 2.81 -6.38
N ARG A 65 3.60 2.82 -6.35
CA ARG A 65 4.42 1.60 -6.38
C ARG A 65 4.12 0.65 -5.22
N ARG A 66 3.83 1.19 -4.04
CA ARG A 66 3.42 0.37 -2.88
C ARG A 66 2.11 -0.34 -3.12
N LEU A 67 1.10 0.36 -3.68
CA LEU A 67 -0.21 -0.22 -3.97
C LEU A 67 -0.14 -1.24 -5.11
N GLU A 68 0.65 -0.97 -6.16
CA GLU A 68 0.90 -1.90 -7.26
C GLU A 68 1.56 -3.20 -6.77
N TYR A 69 2.58 -3.08 -5.93
CA TYR A 69 3.22 -4.24 -5.31
C TYR A 69 2.25 -5.05 -4.44
N ARG A 70 1.41 -4.38 -3.66
CA ARG A 70 0.39 -5.04 -2.85
C ARG A 70 -0.64 -5.74 -3.71
N LEU A 71 -1.09 -5.10 -4.78
CA LEU A 71 -2.01 -5.70 -5.76
C LEU A 71 -1.40 -6.95 -6.41
N ASP A 72 -0.15 -6.90 -6.85
CA ASP A 72 0.55 -8.06 -7.42
C ASP A 72 0.59 -9.24 -6.44
N ARG A 73 0.88 -8.99 -5.17
CA ARG A 73 0.85 -10.03 -4.13
C ARG A 73 -0.55 -10.62 -3.94
N VAL A 74 -1.58 -9.79 -3.91
CA VAL A 74 -2.97 -10.23 -3.77
C VAL A 74 -3.37 -11.08 -4.97
N LEU A 75 -3.06 -10.67 -6.19
CA LEU A 75 -3.36 -11.42 -7.40
C LEU A 75 -2.65 -12.78 -7.43
N LYS A 76 -1.37 -12.83 -7.05
CA LYS A 76 -0.62 -14.10 -6.95
C LYS A 76 -1.24 -15.06 -5.94
N ARG A 77 -1.67 -14.54 -4.78
CA ARG A 77 -2.32 -15.37 -3.76
C ARG A 77 -3.70 -15.86 -4.20
N LEU A 78 -4.52 -14.99 -4.79
CA LEU A 78 -5.81 -15.37 -5.37
C LEU A 78 -5.64 -16.47 -6.42
N HIS A 79 -4.65 -16.35 -7.31
CA HIS A 79 -4.38 -17.34 -8.31
C HIS A 79 -4.08 -18.74 -7.71
N ILE A 80 -3.35 -18.79 -6.60
CA ILE A 80 -3.08 -20.05 -5.89
C ILE A 80 -4.36 -20.59 -5.23
N LEU A 81 -5.16 -19.72 -4.59
CA LEU A 81 -6.41 -20.11 -3.93
C LEU A 81 -7.43 -20.66 -4.93
N ASP A 82 -7.51 -20.09 -6.14
CA ASP A 82 -8.34 -20.62 -7.22
C ASP A 82 -7.94 -22.06 -7.56
N GLY A 83 -6.63 -22.36 -7.62
CA GLY A 83 -6.13 -23.72 -7.80
C GLY A 83 -6.51 -24.66 -6.67
N TYR A 84 -6.44 -24.19 -5.42
CA TYR A 84 -6.86 -24.97 -4.26
C TYR A 84 -8.35 -25.31 -4.29
N LEU A 85 -9.22 -24.37 -4.66
CA LEU A 85 -10.64 -24.66 -4.79
C LEU A 85 -10.94 -25.73 -5.84
N VAL A 86 -10.25 -25.68 -6.99
CA VAL A 86 -10.36 -26.73 -8.01
C VAL A 86 -9.96 -28.11 -7.43
N ALA A 87 -8.88 -28.15 -6.65
CA ALA A 87 -8.41 -29.38 -6.01
C ALA A 87 -9.39 -29.89 -4.95
N PHE A 88 -9.96 -29.02 -4.12
CA PHE A 88 -10.96 -29.40 -3.10
C PHE A 88 -12.24 -29.96 -3.70
N LEU A 89 -12.75 -29.32 -4.76
CA LEU A 89 -13.97 -29.76 -5.45
C LEU A 89 -13.80 -31.13 -6.12
N ASN A 90 -12.56 -31.54 -6.43
CA ASN A 90 -12.23 -32.77 -7.16
C ASN A 90 -11.18 -33.61 -6.42
N ILE A 91 -11.23 -33.62 -5.08
CA ILE A 91 -10.15 -34.17 -4.24
C ILE A 91 -9.85 -35.65 -4.54
N ASP A 92 -10.87 -36.47 -4.74
CA ASP A 92 -10.69 -37.91 -5.02
C ASP A 92 -9.95 -38.10 -6.34
N GLU A 93 -10.27 -37.34 -7.38
CA GLU A 93 -9.62 -37.39 -8.67
C GLU A 93 -8.17 -36.86 -8.61
N VAL A 94 -7.92 -35.82 -7.85
CA VAL A 94 -6.57 -35.29 -7.58
C VAL A 94 -5.70 -36.34 -6.91
N ILE A 95 -6.22 -37.03 -5.87
CA ILE A 95 -5.50 -38.09 -5.17
C ILE A 95 -5.26 -39.27 -6.10
N HIS A 96 -6.24 -39.64 -6.93
CA HIS A 96 -6.08 -40.73 -7.90
C HIS A 96 -4.95 -40.41 -8.88
N ILE A 97 -4.94 -39.22 -9.48
CA ILE A 97 -3.88 -38.78 -10.41
C ILE A 97 -2.50 -38.81 -9.74
N ILE A 98 -2.38 -38.28 -8.51
CA ILE A 98 -1.10 -38.25 -7.78
C ILE A 98 -0.57 -39.67 -7.54
N ARG A 99 -1.46 -40.65 -7.32
CA ARG A 99 -1.06 -42.06 -7.03
C ARG A 99 -0.77 -42.92 -8.27
N THR A 100 -1.38 -42.61 -9.41
CA THR A 100 -1.33 -43.45 -10.61
C THR A 100 -0.43 -42.93 -11.71
N GLU A 101 -0.25 -41.60 -11.79
CA GLU A 101 0.50 -40.98 -12.88
C GLU A 101 1.97 -40.82 -12.54
N GLU A 102 2.86 -41.13 -13.47
CA GLU A 102 4.31 -40.89 -13.32
C GLU A 102 4.67 -39.40 -13.26
N LYS A 103 3.85 -38.57 -13.93
CA LYS A 103 4.03 -37.09 -13.97
C LYS A 103 2.75 -36.38 -13.52
N PRO A 104 2.45 -36.41 -12.22
CA PRO A 104 1.17 -35.91 -11.69
C PRO A 104 0.94 -34.43 -11.98
N LYS A 105 1.98 -33.63 -11.98
CA LYS A 105 1.89 -32.19 -12.30
C LYS A 105 1.31 -31.93 -13.69
N ALA A 106 1.87 -32.60 -14.71
CA ALA A 106 1.40 -32.45 -16.08
C ALA A 106 -0.01 -33.00 -16.27
N ALA A 107 -0.35 -34.10 -15.60
CA ALA A 107 -1.68 -34.69 -15.62
C ALA A 107 -2.73 -33.76 -14.99
N LEU A 108 -2.44 -33.20 -13.85
CA LEU A 108 -3.31 -32.19 -13.18
C LEU A 108 -3.57 -30.96 -14.07
N MET A 109 -2.50 -30.41 -14.66
CA MET A 109 -2.62 -29.27 -15.57
C MET A 109 -3.52 -29.59 -16.78
N LYS A 110 -3.34 -30.76 -17.39
CA LYS A 110 -4.14 -31.19 -18.55
C LYS A 110 -5.60 -31.44 -18.16
N ARG A 111 -5.82 -32.08 -17.01
CA ARG A 111 -7.16 -32.51 -16.58
C ARG A 111 -8.04 -31.31 -16.13
N PHE A 112 -7.48 -30.42 -15.31
CA PHE A 112 -8.21 -29.34 -14.67
C PHE A 112 -7.99 -27.97 -15.33
N GLY A 113 -7.14 -27.86 -16.35
CA GLY A 113 -6.82 -26.60 -17.01
C GLY A 113 -6.10 -25.59 -16.11
N ILE A 114 -5.47 -26.05 -15.03
CA ILE A 114 -4.75 -25.22 -14.07
C ILE A 114 -3.33 -24.87 -14.55
N THR A 115 -2.78 -23.80 -14.02
CA THR A 115 -1.43 -23.36 -14.37
C THR A 115 -0.36 -24.20 -13.65
N ASP A 116 0.88 -24.09 -14.12
CA ASP A 116 2.05 -24.74 -13.52
C ASP A 116 2.21 -24.39 -12.03
N ILE A 117 2.03 -23.09 -11.70
CA ILE A 117 2.12 -22.59 -10.31
C ILE A 117 1.01 -23.17 -9.44
N GLN A 118 -0.20 -23.29 -9.96
CA GLN A 118 -1.33 -23.89 -9.23
C GLN A 118 -1.11 -25.38 -9.01
N ALA A 119 -0.66 -26.09 -10.04
CA ALA A 119 -0.37 -27.53 -9.93
C ALA A 119 0.74 -27.81 -8.90
N GLU A 120 1.80 -27.02 -8.90
CA GLU A 120 2.87 -27.11 -7.89
C GLU A 120 2.33 -26.86 -6.49
N ALA A 121 1.57 -25.80 -6.31
CA ALA A 121 0.97 -25.46 -5.02
C ALA A 121 0.04 -26.58 -4.49
N ILE A 122 -0.70 -27.26 -5.37
CA ILE A 122 -1.55 -28.41 -5.01
C ILE A 122 -0.69 -29.59 -4.55
N LEU A 123 0.40 -29.89 -5.24
CA LEU A 123 1.30 -30.99 -4.88
C LEU A 123 2.05 -30.75 -3.57
N GLU A 124 2.30 -29.48 -3.22
CA GLU A 124 2.93 -29.08 -1.96
C GLU A 124 1.94 -29.03 -0.77
N LEU A 125 0.63 -29.21 -1.00
CA LEU A 125 -0.37 -29.20 0.06
C LEU A 125 -0.11 -30.31 1.09
N LYS A 126 -0.09 -29.91 2.36
CA LYS A 126 -0.01 -30.88 3.47
C LYS A 126 -1.36 -31.60 3.60
N LEU A 127 -1.33 -32.92 3.80
CA LEU A 127 -2.54 -33.75 3.95
C LEU A 127 -3.51 -33.22 5.02
N ARG A 128 -2.99 -32.63 6.10
CA ARG A 128 -3.83 -32.01 7.14
C ARG A 128 -4.69 -30.86 6.64
N ASN A 129 -4.25 -30.17 5.59
CA ASN A 129 -4.95 -29.03 5.02
C ASN A 129 -6.07 -29.46 4.04
N LEU A 130 -6.28 -30.76 3.83
CA LEU A 130 -7.36 -31.31 3.02
C LEU A 130 -8.65 -31.54 3.83
N ALA A 131 -8.70 -31.15 5.08
CA ALA A 131 -9.90 -31.26 5.90
C ALA A 131 -10.98 -30.22 5.47
N LYS A 132 -12.28 -30.57 5.64
CA LYS A 132 -13.41 -29.70 5.28
C LYS A 132 -13.36 -28.29 5.89
N LEU A 133 -12.75 -28.13 7.08
CA LEU A 133 -12.56 -26.83 7.71
C LEU A 133 -11.66 -25.89 6.91
N GLU A 134 -10.70 -26.44 6.18
CA GLU A 134 -9.77 -25.64 5.34
C GLU A 134 -10.48 -25.08 4.09
N GLU A 135 -11.46 -25.76 3.53
CA GLU A 135 -12.26 -25.25 2.39
C GLU A 135 -12.98 -23.94 2.77
N MET A 136 -13.60 -23.89 3.95
CA MET A 136 -14.25 -22.67 4.45
C MET A 136 -13.24 -21.54 4.69
N ILE A 137 -12.06 -21.88 5.21
CA ILE A 137 -11.00 -20.88 5.44
C ILE A 137 -10.49 -20.32 4.11
N ILE A 138 -10.28 -21.18 3.11
CA ILE A 138 -9.82 -20.78 1.77
C ILE A 138 -10.86 -19.89 1.09
N SER A 139 -12.15 -20.24 1.14
CA SER A 139 -13.23 -19.45 0.57
C SER A 139 -13.32 -18.06 1.24
N THR A 140 -13.22 -18.00 2.56
CA THR A 140 -13.21 -16.73 3.30
C THR A 140 -11.99 -15.88 2.96
N GLU A 141 -10.81 -16.48 2.89
CA GLU A 141 -9.58 -15.78 2.48
C GLU A 141 -9.72 -15.24 1.05
N GLN A 142 -10.30 -16.03 0.14
CA GLN A 142 -10.52 -15.62 -1.24
C GLN A 142 -11.45 -14.40 -1.33
N GLU A 143 -12.56 -14.42 -0.61
CA GLU A 143 -13.49 -13.29 -0.58
C GLU A 143 -12.83 -12.00 -0.05
N GLN A 144 -12.06 -12.11 1.03
CA GLN A 144 -11.32 -10.98 1.60
C GLN A 144 -10.30 -10.40 0.62
N LEU A 145 -9.55 -11.26 -0.05
CA LEU A 145 -8.54 -10.85 -1.03
C LEU A 145 -9.19 -10.28 -2.31
N GLN A 146 -10.35 -10.77 -2.72
CA GLN A 146 -11.11 -10.19 -3.83
C GLN A 146 -11.57 -8.78 -3.50
N GLN A 147 -12.09 -8.55 -2.30
CA GLN A 147 -12.47 -7.21 -1.84
C GLN A 147 -11.26 -6.28 -1.79
N GLU A 148 -10.12 -6.75 -1.28
CA GLU A 148 -8.87 -5.99 -1.24
C GLU A 148 -8.37 -5.65 -2.66
N ARG A 149 -8.38 -6.61 -3.57
CA ARG A 149 -8.05 -6.40 -4.99
C ARG A 149 -8.91 -5.28 -5.59
N ASP A 150 -10.21 -5.36 -5.40
CA ASP A 150 -11.17 -4.40 -5.96
C ASP A 150 -10.94 -2.99 -5.39
N GLN A 151 -10.64 -2.89 -4.10
CA GLN A 151 -10.29 -1.61 -3.46
C GLN A 151 -8.99 -1.04 -4.04
N LEU A 152 -7.94 -1.86 -4.16
CA LEU A 152 -6.65 -1.45 -4.71
C LEU A 152 -6.79 -1.01 -6.17
N GLN A 153 -7.53 -1.76 -6.99
CA GLN A 153 -7.80 -1.40 -8.38
C GLN A 153 -8.59 -0.10 -8.51
N LYS A 154 -9.59 0.13 -7.64
CA LYS A 154 -10.36 1.39 -7.61
C LYS A 154 -9.50 2.59 -7.25
N VAL A 155 -8.54 2.44 -6.34
CA VAL A 155 -7.62 3.52 -5.96
C VAL A 155 -6.59 3.77 -7.06
N LEU A 156 -5.99 2.73 -7.61
CA LEU A 156 -5.00 2.83 -8.69
C LEU A 156 -5.60 3.35 -10.01
N GLY A 157 -6.86 3.02 -10.29
CA GLY A 157 -7.58 3.47 -11.49
C GLY A 157 -8.06 4.92 -11.45
N SER A 158 -7.92 5.63 -10.32
CA SER A 158 -8.38 7.01 -10.18
C SER A 158 -7.32 7.92 -9.55
N GLU A 159 -6.84 8.87 -10.34
CA GLU A 159 -5.90 9.89 -9.87
C GLU A 159 -6.45 10.73 -8.69
N ALA A 160 -7.76 10.99 -8.68
CA ALA A 160 -8.40 11.74 -7.60
C ALA A 160 -8.36 10.96 -6.28
N ARG A 161 -8.64 9.65 -6.32
CA ARG A 161 -8.57 8.77 -5.13
C ARG A 161 -7.14 8.59 -4.65
N LEU A 162 -6.19 8.46 -5.57
CA LEU A 162 -4.78 8.38 -5.22
C LEU A 162 -4.30 9.67 -4.53
N LYS A 163 -4.75 10.85 -5.00
CA LYS A 163 -4.44 12.13 -4.38
C LYS A 163 -5.05 12.29 -2.99
N SER A 164 -6.27 11.79 -2.78
CA SER A 164 -6.92 11.88 -1.46
C SER A 164 -6.29 10.98 -0.40
N LEU A 165 -5.48 10.02 -0.82
CA LEU A 165 -4.77 9.08 0.06
C LEU A 165 -3.38 9.61 0.47
N ILE A 166 -2.89 10.66 -0.22
CA ILE A 166 -1.58 11.27 0.01
C ILE A 166 -1.66 12.40 1.01
#